data_9f23563c8d05fc04fa1eaf2145b3e07a
#
_entry.id   9f23563c8d05fc04fa1eaf2145b3e07a
#
_cell.length_a   1.000
_cell.length_b   1.000
_cell.length_c   1.000
_cell.angle_alpha   90.00
_cell.angle_beta   90.00
_cell.angle_gamma   90.00
#
_symmetry.space_group_name_H-M   'P 1'
#
loop_
_entity.id
_entity.type
_entity.pdbx_description
1 polymer ?
#
loop_
_entity_poly.entity_id
_entity_poly.type
_entity_poly.pdbx_seq_one_letter_code
_entity_poly.pdbx_strand_id
1 'polypeptide(L)'
;ILLYEWLLENAKKIGVHGGSAFRAIAGYGRHGNLHEQHFFELAGDLPVVVEFLLTSEEAEAMLARLRHERISVFYMRVAAEFGVLQGEE
;
A
#
# COMPACT_ATOMS: atom_id res chain seq x y z
N ILE A 1 -2.69 0.16 15.67
CA ILE A 1 -2.94 -0.76 14.57
C ILE A 1 -1.70 -0.81 13.68
N LEU A 2 -1.61 -1.82 12.88
CA LEU A 2 -0.46 -1.98 12.01
C LEU A 2 -0.58 -1.03 10.81
N LEU A 3 0.56 -0.64 10.26
CA LEU A 3 0.57 0.34 9.19
C LEU A 3 -0.24 -0.12 7.98
N TYR A 4 -0.12 -1.39 7.59
CA TYR A 4 -0.86 -1.83 6.42
C TYR A 4 -2.36 -1.79 6.67
N GLU A 5 -2.79 -2.04 7.91
CA GLU A 5 -4.21 -1.94 8.23
C GLU A 5 -4.68 -0.49 8.13
N TRP A 6 -3.87 0.43 8.63
CA TRP A 6 -4.18 1.85 8.54
C TRP A 6 -4.31 2.29 7.08
N LEU A 7 -3.37 1.83 6.24
CA LEU A 7 -3.40 2.18 4.82
C LEU A 7 -4.67 1.68 4.15
N LEU A 8 -5.03 0.43 4.41
CA LEU A 8 -6.23 -0.14 3.80
C LEU A 8 -7.48 0.58 4.28
N GLU A 9 -7.56 0.88 5.57
CA GLU A 9 -8.72 1.56 6.11
C GLU A 9 -8.86 2.97 5.56
N ASN A 10 -7.75 3.69 5.45
CA ASN A 10 -7.82 5.05 4.94
C ASN A 10 -8.12 5.09 3.45
N ALA A 11 -7.60 4.15 2.68
CA ALA A 11 -7.93 4.06 1.27
C ALA A 11 -9.42 3.82 1.09
N LYS A 12 -9.99 2.95 1.91
CA LYS A 12 -11.41 2.68 1.85
C LYS A 12 -12.23 3.93 2.16
N LYS A 13 -11.81 4.71 3.14
CA LYS A 13 -12.51 5.96 3.48
C LYS A 13 -12.44 6.98 2.36
N ILE A 14 -11.35 7.01 1.63
CA ILE A 14 -11.18 7.92 0.50
C ILE A 14 -12.06 7.50 -0.68
N GLY A 15 -12.42 6.23 -0.73
CA GLY A 15 -13.26 5.74 -1.81
C GLY A 15 -12.55 4.83 -2.78
N VAL A 16 -11.32 4.46 -2.48
CA VAL A 16 -10.57 3.52 -3.31
C VAL A 16 -11.27 2.16 -3.26
N HIS A 17 -11.55 1.59 -4.41
CA HIS A 17 -12.37 0.39 -4.49
C HIS A 17 -11.63 -0.91 -4.22
N GLY A 18 -10.32 -0.93 -4.34
CA GLY A 18 -9.60 -2.16 -4.11
C GLY A 18 -8.21 -1.92 -3.58
N GLY A 19 -7.84 -2.71 -2.60
CA GLY A 19 -6.50 -2.68 -2.05
C GLY A 19 -6.17 -4.02 -1.46
N SER A 20 -4.89 -4.35 -1.45
CA SER A 20 -4.41 -5.62 -0.95
C SER A 20 -3.08 -5.45 -0.28
N ALA A 21 -2.82 -6.28 0.70
CA ALA A 21 -1.53 -6.30 1.36
C ALA A 21 -0.92 -7.68 1.19
N PHE A 22 0.37 -7.70 0.89
CA PHE A 22 1.10 -8.94 0.68
C PHE A 22 2.36 -8.92 1.53
N ARG A 23 2.62 -10.00 2.21
CA ARG A 23 3.86 -10.12 2.96
C ARG A 23 4.88 -10.84 2.09
N ALA A 24 6.06 -10.27 1.99
CA ALA A 24 7.13 -10.91 1.25
C ALA A 24 7.53 -12.19 1.96
N ILE A 25 7.90 -13.21 1.20
CA ILE A 25 8.45 -14.43 1.80
C ILE A 25 9.96 -14.33 1.95
N ALA A 26 10.58 -13.36 1.26
CA ALA A 26 11.99 -13.05 1.37
C ALA A 26 12.20 -11.67 0.76
N GLY A 27 13.21 -10.97 1.21
CA GLY A 27 13.52 -9.68 0.63
C GLY A 27 14.32 -8.78 1.54
N TYR A 28 14.73 -7.66 1.00
CA TYR A 28 15.40 -6.63 1.77
C TYR A 28 14.97 -5.26 1.23
N GLY A 29 15.06 -4.25 2.08
CA GLY A 29 14.65 -2.92 1.70
C GLY A 29 15.76 -2.12 1.04
N ARG A 30 15.42 -0.86 0.70
CA ARG A 30 16.35 0.03 0.00
C ARG A 30 17.69 0.19 0.70
N HIS A 31 17.67 0.13 2.00
CA HIS A 31 18.88 0.34 2.78
C HIS A 31 19.61 -0.96 3.09
N GLY A 32 19.09 -2.09 2.63
CA GLY A 32 19.69 -3.36 2.89
C GLY A 32 19.60 -3.82 4.33
N ASN A 33 18.89 -3.08 5.15
CA ASN A 33 18.74 -3.39 6.55
C ASN A 33 17.29 -3.18 6.98
N LEU A 34 16.61 -4.30 7.18
CA LEU A 34 15.19 -4.26 7.48
C LEU A 34 14.90 -3.77 8.89
N HIS A 35 15.88 -3.82 9.77
CA HIS A 35 15.66 -3.46 11.16
C HIS A 35 15.40 -1.97 11.36
N GLU A 36 15.69 -1.19 10.37
CA GLU A 36 15.43 0.24 10.45
C GLU A 36 14.00 0.61 10.11
N GLN A 37 13.21 -0.36 9.68
CA GLN A 37 11.85 -0.11 9.22
C GLN A 37 10.88 -0.44 10.33
N HIS A 38 10.27 0.59 10.88
CA HIS A 38 9.37 0.42 12.01
C HIS A 38 8.03 -0.19 11.64
N PHE A 39 7.75 -0.28 10.36
CA PHE A 39 6.48 -0.83 9.91
C PHE A 39 6.60 -2.27 9.43
N PHE A 40 7.69 -2.95 9.75
CA PHE A 40 7.76 -4.36 9.48
C PHE A 40 6.93 -5.11 10.50
N GLU A 41 6.28 -6.14 10.02
CA GLU A 41 5.44 -6.95 10.88
C GLU A 41 6.28 -7.89 11.71
N LEU A 42 5.71 -8.31 12.83
CA LEU A 42 6.44 -9.13 13.77
C LEU A 42 6.86 -10.47 13.20
N ALA A 43 6.08 -10.99 12.29
CA ALA A 43 6.25 -12.36 11.86
C ALA A 43 7.44 -12.60 10.94
N GLY A 44 8.49 -11.88 11.07
CA GLY A 44 9.64 -12.25 10.31
C GLY A 44 10.42 -11.10 9.75
N ASP A 45 10.11 -9.92 10.20
CA ASP A 45 10.84 -8.75 9.75
C ASP A 45 10.88 -8.62 8.24
N LEU A 46 9.88 -9.19 7.58
CA LEU A 46 9.77 -9.11 6.13
C LEU A 46 8.86 -7.97 5.73
N PRO A 47 9.17 -7.31 4.63
CA PRO A 47 8.36 -6.17 4.21
C PRO A 47 6.95 -6.57 3.79
N VAL A 48 6.04 -5.66 4.01
CA VAL A 48 4.66 -5.81 3.54
C VAL A 48 4.48 -4.82 2.40
N VAL A 49 3.94 -5.32 1.30
CA VAL A 49 3.59 -4.50 0.15
C VAL A 49 2.09 -4.25 0.18
N VAL A 50 1.70 -2.98 0.09
CA VAL A 50 0.28 -2.65 -0.03
C VAL A 50 0.09 -2.02 -1.39
N GLU A 51 -0.86 -2.52 -2.14
CA GLU A 51 -1.10 -1.98 -3.47
C GLU A 51 -2.56 -1.62 -3.65
N PHE A 52 -2.78 -0.61 -4.45
CA PHE A 52 -4.11 -0.11 -4.73
C PHE A 52 -4.25 0.14 -6.23
N LEU A 53 -5.45 -0.13 -6.75
CA LEU A 53 -5.86 0.33 -8.06
C LEU A 53 -6.72 1.55 -7.84
N LEU A 54 -6.31 2.69 -8.38
CA LEU A 54 -6.98 3.93 -8.06
C LEU A 54 -6.79 4.95 -9.18
N THR A 55 -7.59 6.00 -9.13
CA THR A 55 -7.43 7.09 -10.06
C THR A 55 -6.31 8.01 -9.60
N SER A 56 -5.88 8.90 -10.48
CA SER A 56 -4.87 9.90 -10.10
C SER A 56 -5.33 10.74 -8.94
N GLU A 57 -6.61 11.10 -8.91
CA GLU A 57 -7.14 11.90 -7.82
C GLU A 57 -7.09 11.16 -6.50
N GLU A 58 -7.45 9.88 -6.53
CA GLU A 58 -7.37 9.05 -5.34
C GLU A 58 -5.92 8.89 -4.87
N ALA A 59 -4.99 8.75 -5.81
CA ALA A 59 -3.58 8.65 -5.47
C ALA A 59 -3.11 9.90 -4.75
N GLU A 60 -3.49 11.07 -5.26
CA GLU A 60 -3.11 12.32 -4.62
C GLU A 60 -3.73 12.44 -3.23
N ALA A 61 -4.96 12.00 -3.07
CA ALA A 61 -5.62 12.02 -1.77
C ALA A 61 -4.89 11.13 -0.77
N MET A 62 -4.48 9.93 -1.20
CA MET A 62 -3.72 9.02 -0.35
C MET A 62 -2.39 9.63 0.06
N LEU A 63 -1.66 10.19 -0.90
CA LEU A 63 -0.37 10.78 -0.60
C LEU A 63 -0.51 11.98 0.34
N ALA A 64 -1.55 12.78 0.13
CA ALA A 64 -1.81 13.90 1.03
C ALA A 64 -2.10 13.41 2.44
N ARG A 65 -2.85 12.34 2.56
CA ARG A 65 -3.16 11.77 3.86
C ARG A 65 -1.91 11.26 4.56
N LEU A 66 -1.04 10.59 3.82
CA LEU A 66 0.23 10.11 4.38
C LEU A 66 1.10 11.27 4.84
N ARG A 67 1.16 12.35 4.05
CA ARG A 67 1.92 13.53 4.46
C ARG A 67 1.37 14.14 5.71
N HIS A 68 0.06 14.25 5.79
CA HIS A 68 -0.59 14.83 6.95
C HIS A 68 -0.25 14.07 8.22
N GLU A 69 -0.20 12.75 8.12
CA GLU A 69 0.10 11.89 9.26
C GLU A 69 1.60 11.68 9.45
N ARG A 70 2.41 12.31 8.59
CA ARG A 70 3.87 12.23 8.68
C ARG A 70 4.38 10.79 8.59
N ILE A 71 3.74 10.02 7.73
CA ILE A 71 4.13 8.63 7.50
C ILE A 71 5.14 8.58 6.38
N SER A 72 6.25 7.90 6.62
CA SER A 72 7.30 7.71 5.63
C SER A 72 7.22 6.32 5.07
N VAL A 73 7.08 6.22 3.76
CA VAL A 73 7.04 4.93 3.08
C VAL A 73 7.75 5.07 1.74
N PHE A 74 8.28 3.96 1.27
CA PHE A 74 8.71 3.90 -0.12
C PHE A 74 7.50 3.54 -0.97
N TYR A 75 7.28 4.26 -2.06
CA TYR A 75 6.15 3.94 -2.91
C TYR A 75 6.54 4.04 -4.37
N MET A 76 5.73 3.39 -5.20
CA MET A 76 5.88 3.42 -6.65
C MET A 76 4.50 3.63 -7.25
N ARG A 77 4.43 4.47 -8.27
CA ARG A 77 3.19 4.66 -9.03
C ARG A 77 3.45 4.22 -10.45
N VAL A 78 2.56 3.42 -10.99
CA VAL A 78 2.66 3.01 -12.39
C VAL A 78 1.31 3.23 -13.03
N ALA A 79 1.34 3.66 -14.28
CA ALA A 79 0.12 3.79 -15.06
C ALA A 79 -0.38 2.40 -15.41
N ALA A 80 -1.69 2.21 -15.27
CA ALA A 80 -2.29 0.92 -15.52
C ALA A 80 -3.65 1.12 -16.19
N GLU A 81 -4.06 0.12 -16.92
CA GLU A 81 -5.40 0.07 -17.47
C GLU A 81 -6.10 -1.11 -16.78
N PHE A 82 -7.32 -0.87 -16.32
CA PHE A 82 -8.03 -1.94 -15.66
C PHE A 82 -9.52 -1.79 -15.88
N GLY A 83 -10.23 -2.86 -15.68
CA GLY A 83 -11.67 -2.85 -15.83
C GLY A 83 -12.25 -4.13 -15.32
N VAL A 84 -13.56 -4.24 -15.44
CA VAL A 84 -14.27 -5.45 -15.05
C VAL A 84 -14.82 -6.09 -16.32
N LEU A 85 -14.46 -7.35 -16.51
CA LEU A 85 -15.03 -8.12 -17.60
C LEU A 85 -16.08 -9.03 -17.00
N GLN A 86 -17.32 -8.89 -17.48
CA GLN A 86 -18.41 -9.72 -16.98
C GLN A 86 -18.79 -10.73 -18.05
N GLY A 87 -18.85 -11.97 -17.64
CA GLY A 87 -19.25 -13.02 -18.56
C GLY A 87 -20.73 -12.91 -18.89
N GLU A 88 -21.08 -13.42 -20.05
CA GLU A 88 -22.48 -13.48 -20.48
C GLU A 88 -22.95 -14.89 -20.47
N GLU A 89 -24.23 -15.05 -20.19
CA GLU A 89 -24.87 -16.35 -20.10
C GLU A 89 -25.19 -16.88 -21.49
#